data_cd694eed7108f3fc7d1cb82c20c202c4
#
_entry.id   cd694eed7108f3fc7d1cb82c20c202c4
#
_cell.length_a   1.000
_cell.length_b   1.000
_cell.length_c   1.000
_cell.angle_alpha   90.00
_cell.angle_beta   90.00
_cell.angle_gamma   90.00
#
_symmetry.space_group_name_H-M   'P 1'
#
loop_
_entity.id
_entity.type
_entity.pdbx_description
1 polymer ?
#
loop_
_entity_poly.entity_id
_entity_poly.type
_entity_poly.pdbx_seq_one_letter_code
_entity_poly.pdbx_strand_id
1 'polypeptide(L)'
;MDLAAGSSFTSIDGMRVRFVREGRGPVVVLLHGSGSSLDAFDEIAARLSPSCDVLRLDLPGFGMTGPRPDRDYRIEAYVAFLGRFLDEQSVADCTLVGNSLGGNIAWNFALSFPDRVERLVLMNATGYPGKSLPTAIRLARNPLTRPLVRRAGSRGAVARNLRGAVGPRFTVSEEMIDRVHAMTSRPGNNAAFVDFANTDQTDRTAELRGLRVPTLVLRGDGIDGQHFARDIPDCQEIVVAGVGHLMPEEAPVEVADAILGFR
;
A
#
# COMPACT_ATOMS: atom_id res chain seq x y z
N MET A 1 0.50 -23.40 -4.29
CA MET A 1 1.22 -22.46 -3.41
C MET A 1 0.34 -22.16 -2.21
N ASP A 2 0.82 -22.41 -0.98
CA ASP A 2 0.09 -21.99 0.23
C ASP A 2 0.39 -20.52 0.53
N LEU A 3 -0.51 -19.65 0.09
CA LEU A 3 -0.38 -18.21 0.26
C LEU A 3 -0.53 -17.73 1.72
N ALA A 4 -0.92 -18.61 2.64
CA ALA A 4 -1.02 -18.31 4.07
C ALA A 4 0.23 -18.75 4.86
N ALA A 5 1.17 -19.45 4.23
CA ALA A 5 2.37 -19.95 4.90
C ALA A 5 3.13 -18.79 5.57
N GLY A 6 3.52 -18.99 6.84
CA GLY A 6 4.21 -17.98 7.64
C GLY A 6 3.37 -16.79 8.09
N SER A 7 2.06 -16.74 7.76
CA SER A 7 1.18 -15.65 8.17
C SER A 7 0.54 -15.90 9.53
N SER A 8 0.38 -14.81 10.28
CA SER A 8 -0.46 -14.74 11.47
C SER A 8 -1.78 -14.01 11.16
N PHE A 9 -2.75 -14.16 12.05
CA PHE A 9 -4.05 -13.51 11.93
C PHE A 9 -4.47 -12.96 13.29
N THR A 10 -5.05 -11.75 13.26
CA THR A 10 -5.71 -11.14 14.42
C THR A 10 -7.11 -10.66 14.06
N SER A 11 -7.91 -10.26 15.04
CA SER A 11 -9.27 -9.75 14.83
C SER A 11 -9.31 -8.25 15.11
N ILE A 12 -9.63 -7.45 14.11
CA ILE A 12 -9.85 -6.00 14.24
C ILE A 12 -11.19 -5.64 13.62
N ASP A 13 -12.06 -4.98 14.36
CA ASP A 13 -13.40 -4.56 13.90
C ASP A 13 -14.23 -5.70 13.28
N GLY A 14 -14.11 -6.90 13.79
CA GLY A 14 -14.78 -8.08 13.25
C GLY A 14 -14.16 -8.65 11.97
N MET A 15 -13.07 -8.08 11.48
CA MET A 15 -12.30 -8.60 10.35
C MET A 15 -11.18 -9.51 10.84
N ARG A 16 -10.93 -10.60 10.13
CA ARG A 16 -9.76 -11.46 10.32
C ARG A 16 -8.60 -10.90 9.50
N VAL A 17 -7.72 -10.13 10.13
CA VAL A 17 -6.60 -9.42 9.50
C VAL A 17 -5.38 -10.33 9.37
N ARG A 18 -4.89 -10.55 8.13
CA ARG A 18 -3.63 -11.24 7.87
C ARG A 18 -2.45 -10.30 8.06
N PHE A 19 -1.41 -10.78 8.74
CA PHE A 19 -0.13 -10.08 8.88
C PHE A 19 1.04 -11.05 8.97
N VAL A 20 2.24 -10.51 8.77
CA VAL A 20 3.53 -11.16 9.04
C VAL A 20 4.36 -10.20 9.87
N ARG A 21 5.00 -10.70 10.94
CA ARG A 21 5.96 -9.94 11.74
C ARG A 21 7.21 -10.76 11.88
N GLU A 22 8.35 -10.19 11.51
CA GLU A 22 9.63 -10.88 11.44
C GLU A 22 10.79 -9.94 11.73
N GLY A 23 11.89 -10.51 12.24
CA GLY A 23 13.07 -9.74 12.64
C GLY A 23 12.99 -9.19 14.08
N ARG A 24 13.91 -8.29 14.40
CA ARG A 24 14.00 -7.60 15.70
C ARG A 24 14.72 -6.26 15.49
N GLY A 25 14.36 -5.25 16.29
CA GLY A 25 14.95 -3.92 16.22
C GLY A 25 13.89 -2.83 16.15
N PRO A 26 14.20 -1.65 15.56
CA PRO A 26 13.21 -0.63 15.30
C PRO A 26 12.07 -1.16 14.42
N VAL A 27 10.84 -0.77 14.75
CA VAL A 27 9.66 -1.28 14.04
C VAL A 27 9.51 -0.58 12.68
N VAL A 28 9.34 -1.38 11.63
CA VAL A 28 9.02 -0.91 10.28
C VAL A 28 7.70 -1.52 9.84
N VAL A 29 6.71 -0.69 9.56
CA VAL A 29 5.37 -1.12 9.13
C VAL A 29 5.21 -0.88 7.64
N LEU A 30 4.85 -1.92 6.87
CA LEU A 30 4.75 -1.88 5.41
C LEU A 30 3.29 -2.00 4.96
N LEU A 31 2.80 -0.99 4.21
CA LEU A 31 1.43 -0.88 3.72
C LEU A 31 1.38 -0.96 2.18
N HIS A 32 0.73 -1.98 1.66
CA HIS A 32 0.61 -2.23 0.22
C HIS A 32 -0.41 -1.32 -0.48
N GLY A 33 -0.39 -1.32 -1.82
CA GLY A 33 -1.32 -0.58 -2.67
C GLY A 33 -2.67 -1.29 -2.88
N SER A 34 -3.64 -0.59 -3.46
CA SER A 34 -4.95 -1.17 -3.81
C SER A 34 -4.81 -2.32 -4.80
N GLY A 35 -5.51 -3.43 -4.56
CA GLY A 35 -5.45 -4.63 -5.39
C GLY A 35 -4.21 -5.50 -5.20
N SER A 36 -3.36 -5.19 -4.21
CA SER A 36 -2.17 -5.94 -3.83
C SER A 36 -2.39 -6.70 -2.51
N SER A 37 -1.31 -7.19 -1.90
CA SER A 37 -1.27 -7.86 -0.60
C SER A 37 0.09 -7.62 0.06
N LEU A 38 0.24 -8.05 1.31
CA LEU A 38 1.50 -7.97 2.06
C LEU A 38 2.67 -8.68 1.35
N ASP A 39 2.38 -9.66 0.49
CA ASP A 39 3.37 -10.43 -0.26
C ASP A 39 4.16 -9.57 -1.27
N ALA A 40 3.67 -8.38 -1.64
CA ALA A 40 4.41 -7.42 -2.46
C ALA A 40 5.71 -6.94 -1.80
N PHE A 41 5.82 -7.10 -0.49
CA PHE A 41 6.97 -6.68 0.30
C PHE A 41 7.90 -7.82 0.71
N ASP A 42 7.74 -9.05 0.17
CA ASP A 42 8.53 -10.22 0.60
C ASP A 42 10.05 -9.96 0.52
N GLU A 43 10.52 -9.43 -0.60
CA GLU A 43 11.95 -9.16 -0.81
C GLU A 43 12.46 -8.00 0.06
N ILE A 44 11.66 -6.96 0.24
CA ILE A 44 12.00 -5.82 1.13
C ILE A 44 12.07 -6.31 2.58
N ALA A 45 11.07 -7.07 3.03
CA ALA A 45 11.02 -7.58 4.40
C ALA A 45 12.21 -8.49 4.70
N ALA A 46 12.59 -9.39 3.78
CA ALA A 46 13.75 -10.23 3.93
C ALA A 46 15.07 -9.43 4.08
N ARG A 47 15.16 -8.24 3.48
CA ARG A 47 16.33 -7.36 3.59
C ARG A 47 16.34 -6.51 4.86
N LEU A 48 15.16 -6.13 5.35
CA LEU A 48 15.02 -5.31 6.56
C LEU A 48 15.09 -6.15 7.84
N SER A 49 14.53 -7.37 7.85
CA SER A 49 14.39 -8.21 9.05
C SER A 49 15.69 -8.58 9.78
N PRO A 50 16.88 -8.58 9.16
CA PRO A 50 18.13 -8.75 9.92
C PRO A 50 18.41 -7.63 10.94
N SER A 51 17.84 -6.42 10.76
CA SER A 51 18.11 -5.24 11.60
C SER A 51 16.86 -4.50 12.07
N CYS A 52 15.68 -4.88 11.61
CA CYS A 52 14.40 -4.25 11.94
C CYS A 52 13.37 -5.31 12.36
N ASP A 53 12.39 -4.89 13.17
CA ASP A 53 11.16 -5.64 13.43
C ASP A 53 10.14 -5.25 12.35
N VAL A 54 10.01 -6.07 11.31
CA VAL A 54 9.22 -5.78 10.13
C VAL A 54 7.81 -6.32 10.30
N LEU A 55 6.82 -5.43 10.25
CA LEU A 55 5.40 -5.74 10.34
C LEU A 55 4.70 -5.35 9.03
N ARG A 56 4.09 -6.32 8.36
CA ARG A 56 3.33 -6.11 7.12
C ARG A 56 1.97 -6.79 7.20
N LEU A 57 0.95 -6.17 6.64
CA LEU A 57 -0.41 -6.65 6.76
C LEU A 57 -1.17 -6.53 5.43
N ASP A 58 -2.21 -7.35 5.28
CA ASP A 58 -3.18 -7.15 4.21
C ASP A 58 -4.20 -6.09 4.64
N LEU A 59 -4.27 -4.99 3.90
CA LEU A 59 -5.21 -3.91 4.15
C LEU A 59 -6.67 -4.37 3.95
N PRO A 60 -7.64 -3.84 4.74
CA PRO A 60 -9.06 -4.13 4.55
C PRO A 60 -9.51 -3.91 3.10
N GLY A 61 -10.24 -4.88 2.56
CA GLY A 61 -10.67 -4.91 1.16
C GLY A 61 -9.77 -5.72 0.23
N PHE A 62 -8.58 -6.16 0.72
CA PHE A 62 -7.56 -6.78 -0.11
C PHE A 62 -6.95 -8.01 0.55
N GLY A 63 -6.11 -8.74 -0.21
CA GLY A 63 -5.38 -9.90 0.25
C GLY A 63 -6.26 -10.95 0.92
N MET A 64 -5.81 -11.51 2.03
CA MET A 64 -6.58 -12.47 2.83
C MET A 64 -7.40 -11.82 3.96
N THR A 65 -7.19 -10.55 4.25
CA THR A 65 -8.05 -9.79 5.17
C THR A 65 -9.46 -9.67 4.59
N GLY A 66 -9.58 -9.45 3.29
CA GLY A 66 -10.87 -9.41 2.63
C GLY A 66 -11.69 -8.14 2.90
N PRO A 67 -12.99 -8.15 2.53
CA PRO A 67 -13.85 -6.98 2.58
C PRO A 67 -14.15 -6.52 4.01
N ARG A 68 -14.33 -5.20 4.17
CA ARG A 68 -14.86 -4.61 5.41
C ARG A 68 -16.36 -4.91 5.58
N PRO A 69 -16.81 -5.28 6.78
CA PRO A 69 -18.24 -5.50 7.04
C PRO A 69 -19.10 -4.23 6.83
N ASP A 70 -18.56 -3.06 7.19
CA ASP A 70 -19.23 -1.76 7.05
C ASP A 70 -19.07 -1.14 5.64
N ARG A 71 -18.24 -1.72 4.80
CA ARG A 71 -17.89 -1.24 3.45
C ARG A 71 -17.38 0.20 3.41
N ASP A 72 -16.84 0.71 4.51
CA ASP A 72 -16.24 2.04 4.60
C ASP A 72 -14.77 2.01 4.16
N TYR A 73 -14.51 2.46 2.94
CA TYR A 73 -13.17 2.53 2.34
C TYR A 73 -12.64 3.97 2.26
N ARG A 74 -13.15 4.88 3.08
CA ARG A 74 -12.57 6.21 3.24
C ARG A 74 -11.20 6.12 3.91
N ILE A 75 -10.31 7.05 3.59
CA ILE A 75 -8.96 7.07 4.17
C ILE A 75 -9.01 7.18 5.69
N GLU A 76 -9.94 7.93 6.25
CA GLU A 76 -10.14 8.07 7.70
C GLU A 76 -10.44 6.71 8.37
N ALA A 77 -11.22 5.85 7.69
CA ALA A 77 -11.53 4.51 8.19
C ALA A 77 -10.28 3.59 8.16
N TYR A 78 -9.42 3.72 7.15
CA TYR A 78 -8.14 3.03 7.12
C TYR A 78 -7.17 3.55 8.19
N VAL A 79 -7.11 4.86 8.41
CA VAL A 79 -6.29 5.48 9.46
C VAL A 79 -6.71 4.97 10.84
N ALA A 80 -8.01 4.96 11.13
CA ALA A 80 -8.53 4.44 12.38
C ALA A 80 -8.27 2.92 12.55
N PHE A 81 -8.42 2.15 11.47
CA PHE A 81 -8.06 0.72 11.45
C PHE A 81 -6.58 0.50 11.74
N LEU A 82 -5.69 1.26 11.09
CA LEU A 82 -4.25 1.13 11.31
C LEU A 82 -3.88 1.40 12.76
N GLY A 83 -4.45 2.44 13.38
CA GLY A 83 -4.22 2.73 14.79
C GLY A 83 -4.56 1.54 15.70
N ARG A 84 -5.75 0.95 15.53
CA ARG A 84 -6.17 -0.24 16.31
C ARG A 84 -5.29 -1.46 16.02
N PHE A 85 -4.87 -1.64 14.78
CA PHE A 85 -3.97 -2.73 14.42
C PHE A 85 -2.59 -2.58 15.09
N LEU A 86 -2.02 -1.38 15.11
CA LEU A 86 -0.76 -1.10 15.79
C LEU A 86 -0.88 -1.30 17.31
N ASP A 87 -1.99 -0.90 17.92
CA ASP A 87 -2.26 -1.13 19.34
C ASP A 87 -2.33 -2.63 19.67
N GLU A 88 -3.04 -3.42 18.84
CA GLU A 88 -3.12 -4.87 18.98
C GLU A 88 -1.76 -5.55 18.83
N GLN A 89 -0.88 -5.00 17.99
CA GLN A 89 0.48 -5.49 17.79
C GLN A 89 1.49 -4.93 18.82
N SER A 90 1.02 -4.11 19.80
CA SER A 90 1.86 -3.45 20.80
C SER A 90 2.97 -2.60 20.18
N VAL A 91 2.67 -1.90 19.10
CA VAL A 91 3.56 -0.97 18.41
C VAL A 91 3.22 0.45 18.88
N ALA A 92 4.09 1.06 19.67
CA ALA A 92 3.92 2.43 20.15
C ALA A 92 4.22 3.47 19.06
N ASP A 93 5.33 3.28 18.38
CA ASP A 93 5.80 4.11 17.26
C ASP A 93 6.52 3.25 16.23
N CYS A 94 6.67 3.75 15.00
CA CYS A 94 7.30 2.99 13.91
C CYS A 94 7.81 3.90 12.78
N THR A 95 8.70 3.35 11.96
CA THR A 95 8.89 3.83 10.59
C THR A 95 7.73 3.30 9.75
N LEU A 96 6.91 4.21 9.22
CA LEU A 96 5.72 3.85 8.44
C LEU A 96 6.00 3.99 6.95
N VAL A 97 5.90 2.89 6.22
CA VAL A 97 6.24 2.78 4.79
C VAL A 97 4.99 2.41 4.01
N GLY A 98 4.66 3.15 2.95
CA GLY A 98 3.47 2.84 2.17
C GLY A 98 3.61 3.06 0.67
N ASN A 99 3.10 2.09 -0.12
CA ASN A 99 3.01 2.20 -1.57
C ASN A 99 1.60 2.58 -2.00
N SER A 100 1.45 3.54 -2.90
CA SER A 100 0.17 3.92 -3.51
C SER A 100 -0.92 4.24 -2.47
N LEU A 101 -1.97 3.41 -2.34
CA LEU A 101 -2.98 3.51 -1.28
C LEU A 101 -2.34 3.42 0.12
N GLY A 102 -1.41 2.48 0.32
CA GLY A 102 -0.68 2.37 1.58
C GLY A 102 0.07 3.66 1.93
N GLY A 103 0.64 4.34 0.93
CA GLY A 103 1.25 5.66 1.09
C GLY A 103 0.23 6.74 1.46
N ASN A 104 -0.97 6.70 0.85
CA ASN A 104 -2.06 7.62 1.21
C ASN A 104 -2.51 7.42 2.67
N ILE A 105 -2.65 6.18 3.09
CA ILE A 105 -2.96 5.85 4.49
C ILE A 105 -1.84 6.35 5.41
N ALA A 106 -0.58 6.11 5.03
CA ALA A 106 0.59 6.43 5.85
C ALA A 106 0.73 7.93 6.14
N TRP A 107 0.63 8.80 5.10
CA TRP A 107 0.76 10.23 5.35
C TRP A 107 -0.46 10.82 6.09
N ASN A 108 -1.67 10.29 5.86
CA ASN A 108 -2.85 10.69 6.63
C ASN A 108 -2.74 10.23 8.10
N PHE A 109 -2.18 9.05 8.34
CA PHE A 109 -1.91 8.56 9.68
C PHE A 109 -0.87 9.45 10.41
N ALA A 110 0.22 9.79 9.73
CA ALA A 110 1.24 10.68 10.28
C ALA A 110 0.73 12.09 10.60
N LEU A 111 -0.21 12.62 9.80
CA LEU A 111 -0.90 13.89 10.12
C LEU A 111 -1.82 13.78 11.36
N SER A 112 -2.46 12.63 11.54
CA SER A 112 -3.44 12.42 12.61
C SER A 112 -2.80 11.97 13.93
N PHE A 113 -1.69 11.24 13.85
CA PHE A 113 -0.97 10.63 14.97
C PHE A 113 0.55 10.80 14.81
N PRO A 114 1.06 12.04 14.81
CA PRO A 114 2.48 12.29 14.53
C PRO A 114 3.41 11.61 15.53
N ASP A 115 3.01 11.46 16.79
CA ASP A 115 3.81 10.81 17.84
C ASP A 115 3.92 9.28 17.67
N ARG A 116 3.13 8.70 16.75
CA ARG A 116 3.13 7.26 16.41
C ARG A 116 4.01 6.95 15.20
N VAL A 117 4.59 7.97 14.54
CA VAL A 117 5.38 7.80 13.32
C VAL A 117 6.75 8.46 13.51
N GLU A 118 7.77 7.64 13.69
CA GLU A 118 9.15 8.07 13.83
C GLU A 118 9.73 8.61 12.52
N ARG A 119 9.41 7.89 11.43
CA ARG A 119 9.78 8.23 10.04
C ARG A 119 8.68 7.80 9.09
N LEU A 120 8.52 8.54 8.01
CA LEU A 120 7.54 8.28 6.96
C LEU A 120 8.24 8.02 5.63
N VAL A 121 7.92 6.91 4.96
CA VAL A 121 8.42 6.59 3.62
C VAL A 121 7.25 6.41 2.65
N LEU A 122 7.19 7.25 1.63
CA LEU A 122 6.10 7.31 0.66
C LEU A 122 6.57 6.81 -0.70
N MET A 123 6.10 5.64 -1.13
CA MET A 123 6.42 5.05 -2.43
C MET A 123 5.26 5.27 -3.39
N ASN A 124 5.47 6.06 -4.45
CA ASN A 124 4.44 6.36 -5.45
C ASN A 124 3.06 6.65 -4.81
N ALA A 125 3.06 7.29 -3.63
CA ALA A 125 1.88 7.48 -2.80
C ALA A 125 0.78 8.24 -3.55
N THR A 126 -0.47 7.99 -3.22
CA THR A 126 -1.63 8.69 -3.76
C THR A 126 -2.18 9.71 -2.75
N GLY A 127 -3.22 10.47 -3.16
CA GLY A 127 -3.91 11.41 -2.29
C GLY A 127 -4.08 12.80 -2.89
N TYR A 128 -3.28 13.17 -3.92
CA TYR A 128 -3.48 14.42 -4.64
C TYR A 128 -4.72 14.36 -5.54
N PRO A 129 -5.60 15.38 -5.50
CA PRO A 129 -6.73 15.49 -6.42
C PRO A 129 -6.24 15.74 -7.87
N GLY A 130 -7.10 15.45 -8.85
CA GLY A 130 -6.83 15.74 -10.25
C GLY A 130 -5.86 14.79 -10.97
N LYS A 131 -5.31 13.79 -10.27
CA LYS A 131 -4.47 12.76 -10.89
C LYS A 131 -5.28 11.85 -11.80
N SER A 132 -4.69 11.46 -12.93
CA SER A 132 -5.30 10.47 -13.82
C SER A 132 -5.49 9.13 -13.09
N LEU A 133 -6.72 8.61 -13.13
CA LEU A 133 -7.03 7.37 -12.46
C LEU A 133 -6.49 6.17 -13.25
N PRO A 134 -5.90 5.16 -12.59
CA PRO A 134 -5.53 3.90 -13.21
C PRO A 134 -6.71 3.25 -13.94
N THR A 135 -6.44 2.51 -15.01
CA THR A 135 -7.47 1.88 -15.84
C THR A 135 -8.43 1.00 -15.03
N ALA A 136 -7.91 0.23 -14.07
CA ALA A 136 -8.73 -0.62 -13.20
C ALA A 136 -9.75 0.21 -12.38
N ILE A 137 -9.33 1.36 -11.83
CA ILE A 137 -10.22 2.28 -11.10
C ILE A 137 -11.27 2.89 -12.03
N ARG A 138 -10.86 3.33 -13.25
CA ARG A 138 -11.82 3.87 -14.24
C ARG A 138 -12.89 2.85 -14.61
N LEU A 139 -12.50 1.58 -14.82
CA LEU A 139 -13.44 0.49 -15.12
C LEU A 139 -14.37 0.20 -13.93
N ALA A 140 -13.85 0.23 -12.70
CA ALA A 140 -14.64 0.04 -11.49
C ALA A 140 -15.63 1.18 -11.22
N ARG A 141 -15.30 2.41 -11.63
CA ARG A 141 -16.18 3.60 -11.52
C ARG A 141 -17.25 3.66 -12.63
N ASN A 142 -16.97 3.14 -13.82
CA ASN A 142 -17.89 3.21 -14.94
C ASN A 142 -19.11 2.28 -14.71
N PRO A 143 -20.35 2.80 -14.70
CA PRO A 143 -21.57 2.01 -14.45
C PRO A 143 -21.75 0.79 -15.37
N LEU A 144 -21.27 0.87 -16.62
CA LEU A 144 -21.41 -0.22 -17.60
C LEU A 144 -20.43 -1.36 -17.36
N THR A 145 -19.19 -1.06 -16.91
CA THR A 145 -18.15 -2.08 -16.68
C THR A 145 -18.07 -2.53 -15.23
N ARG A 146 -18.55 -1.72 -14.29
CA ARG A 146 -18.56 -2.01 -12.83
C ARG A 146 -19.13 -3.39 -12.46
N PRO A 147 -20.29 -3.85 -13.00
CA PRO A 147 -20.82 -5.16 -12.66
C PRO A 147 -19.87 -6.30 -13.06
N LEU A 148 -19.12 -6.14 -14.16
CA LEU A 148 -18.15 -7.12 -14.61
C LEU A 148 -16.93 -7.14 -13.68
N VAL A 149 -16.37 -5.97 -13.33
CA VAL A 149 -15.26 -5.84 -12.37
C VAL A 149 -15.64 -6.44 -11.02
N ARG A 150 -16.88 -6.22 -10.56
CA ARG A 150 -17.39 -6.72 -9.28
C ARG A 150 -17.50 -8.25 -9.21
N ARG A 151 -17.74 -8.91 -10.33
CA ARG A 151 -17.98 -10.38 -10.37
C ARG A 151 -16.70 -11.21 -10.43
N ALA A 152 -15.75 -10.84 -11.26
CA ALA A 152 -14.46 -11.53 -11.37
C ALA A 152 -13.46 -10.73 -12.20
N GLY A 153 -12.20 -10.69 -11.76
CA GLY A 153 -11.08 -10.36 -12.62
C GLY A 153 -10.57 -11.63 -13.30
N SER A 154 -10.45 -11.63 -14.63
CA SER A 154 -9.77 -12.75 -15.29
C SER A 154 -8.26 -12.63 -15.09
N ARG A 155 -7.56 -13.78 -15.06
CA ARG A 155 -6.08 -13.80 -14.99
C ARG A 155 -5.44 -12.93 -16.09
N GLY A 156 -6.01 -12.94 -17.31
CA GLY A 156 -5.55 -12.08 -18.41
C GLY A 156 -5.75 -10.59 -18.16
N ALA A 157 -6.81 -10.19 -17.45
CA ALA A 157 -7.03 -8.80 -17.05
C ALA A 157 -6.01 -8.37 -15.97
N VAL A 158 -5.72 -9.24 -14.99
CA VAL A 158 -4.66 -9.03 -13.99
C VAL A 158 -3.31 -8.87 -14.67
N ALA A 159 -2.93 -9.78 -15.58
CA ALA A 159 -1.67 -9.71 -16.31
C ALA A 159 -1.52 -8.40 -17.10
N ARG A 160 -2.58 -7.96 -17.78
CA ARG A 160 -2.58 -6.69 -18.52
C ARG A 160 -2.43 -5.49 -17.59
N ASN A 161 -3.12 -5.51 -16.46
CA ASN A 161 -3.04 -4.41 -15.48
C ASN A 161 -1.65 -4.31 -14.85
N LEU A 162 -1.05 -5.43 -14.45
CA LEU A 162 0.30 -5.50 -13.90
C LEU A 162 1.33 -5.00 -14.93
N ARG A 163 1.29 -5.52 -16.18
CA ARG A 163 2.21 -5.10 -17.26
C ARG A 163 2.07 -3.61 -17.61
N GLY A 164 0.89 -3.02 -17.43
CA GLY A 164 0.66 -1.59 -17.62
C GLY A 164 1.06 -0.70 -16.44
N ALA A 165 1.38 -1.31 -15.29
CA ALA A 165 1.73 -0.58 -14.07
C ALA A 165 3.23 -0.57 -13.76
N VAL A 166 4.00 -1.48 -14.36
CA VAL A 166 5.45 -1.59 -14.14
C VAL A 166 6.24 -0.74 -15.13
N GLY A 167 7.45 -0.37 -14.73
CA GLY A 167 8.41 0.34 -15.55
C GLY A 167 9.14 -0.56 -16.56
N PRO A 168 9.89 0.03 -17.50
CA PRO A 168 10.50 -0.70 -18.61
C PRO A 168 11.61 -1.68 -18.20
N ARG A 169 12.16 -1.56 -17.00
CA ARG A 169 13.22 -2.45 -16.53
C ARG A 169 12.70 -3.71 -15.83
N PHE A 170 11.39 -3.82 -15.62
CA PHE A 170 10.79 -4.92 -14.88
C PHE A 170 9.93 -5.83 -15.79
N THR A 171 10.07 -7.13 -15.61
CA THR A 171 9.27 -8.13 -16.31
C THR A 171 8.34 -8.82 -15.32
N VAL A 172 7.01 -8.66 -15.52
CA VAL A 172 6.00 -9.32 -14.70
C VAL A 172 6.06 -10.83 -14.92
N SER A 173 6.36 -11.58 -13.86
CA SER A 173 6.44 -13.05 -13.91
C SER A 173 5.04 -13.70 -13.87
N GLU A 174 4.95 -14.96 -14.31
CA GLU A 174 3.70 -15.72 -14.24
C GLU A 174 3.30 -16.00 -12.77
N GLU A 175 4.29 -16.20 -11.88
CA GLU A 175 4.06 -16.38 -10.44
C GLU A 175 3.43 -15.14 -9.81
N MET A 176 3.90 -13.94 -10.19
CA MET A 176 3.32 -12.68 -9.74
C MET A 176 1.87 -12.53 -10.23
N ILE A 177 1.60 -12.88 -11.50
CA ILE A 177 0.25 -12.86 -12.06
C ILE A 177 -0.67 -13.82 -11.28
N ASP A 178 -0.20 -15.04 -11.03
CA ASP A 178 -0.96 -16.07 -10.32
C ASP A 178 -1.25 -15.66 -8.88
N ARG A 179 -0.26 -15.11 -8.17
CA ARG A 179 -0.41 -14.59 -6.81
C ARG A 179 -1.46 -13.47 -6.75
N VAL A 180 -1.33 -12.45 -7.59
CA VAL A 180 -2.25 -11.31 -7.62
C VAL A 180 -3.65 -11.75 -8.04
N HIS A 181 -3.77 -12.65 -9.03
CA HIS A 181 -5.05 -13.20 -9.44
C HIS A 181 -5.72 -14.00 -8.32
N ALA A 182 -4.97 -14.84 -7.61
CA ALA A 182 -5.48 -15.62 -6.48
C ALA A 182 -5.99 -14.69 -5.36
N MET A 183 -5.26 -13.62 -5.04
CA MET A 183 -5.66 -12.66 -4.00
C MET A 183 -6.89 -11.83 -4.42
N THR A 184 -6.91 -11.30 -5.64
CA THR A 184 -8.03 -10.48 -6.12
C THR A 184 -9.30 -11.27 -6.36
N SER A 185 -9.18 -12.57 -6.70
CA SER A 185 -10.31 -13.47 -6.94
C SER A 185 -10.93 -14.07 -5.67
N ARG A 186 -10.38 -13.75 -4.49
CA ARG A 186 -10.99 -14.21 -3.22
C ARG A 186 -12.41 -13.64 -3.07
N PRO A 187 -13.33 -14.42 -2.44
CA PRO A 187 -14.69 -13.96 -2.24
C PRO A 187 -14.77 -12.57 -1.60
N GLY A 188 -15.46 -11.65 -2.27
CA GLY A 188 -15.68 -10.30 -1.80
C GLY A 188 -14.60 -9.26 -2.19
N ASN A 189 -13.37 -9.65 -2.54
CA ASN A 189 -12.29 -8.69 -2.83
C ASN A 189 -12.57 -7.82 -4.06
N ASN A 190 -13.14 -8.38 -5.13
CA ASN A 190 -13.55 -7.58 -6.29
C ASN A 190 -14.67 -6.59 -5.94
N ALA A 191 -15.60 -6.99 -5.08
CA ALA A 191 -16.64 -6.08 -4.60
C ALA A 191 -16.04 -4.96 -3.73
N ALA A 192 -15.14 -5.29 -2.82
CA ALA A 192 -14.40 -4.34 -2.00
C ALA A 192 -13.60 -3.34 -2.85
N PHE A 193 -12.91 -3.83 -3.89
CA PHE A 193 -12.19 -2.95 -4.82
C PHE A 193 -13.13 -1.98 -5.55
N VAL A 194 -14.31 -2.44 -5.98
CA VAL A 194 -15.32 -1.56 -6.60
C VAL A 194 -15.83 -0.54 -5.59
N ASP A 195 -16.12 -0.95 -4.35
CA ASP A 195 -16.59 -0.05 -3.30
C ASP A 195 -15.51 1.01 -2.98
N PHE A 196 -14.25 0.59 -2.78
CA PHE A 196 -13.11 1.50 -2.64
C PHE A 196 -12.98 2.49 -3.81
N ALA A 197 -13.05 2.00 -5.04
CA ALA A 197 -12.94 2.84 -6.23
C ALA A 197 -14.05 3.90 -6.35
N ASN A 198 -15.23 3.65 -5.76
CA ASN A 198 -16.39 4.56 -5.76
C ASN A 198 -16.55 5.33 -4.44
N THR A 199 -15.64 5.16 -3.49
CA THR A 199 -15.64 5.94 -2.26
C THR A 199 -14.97 7.29 -2.52
N ASP A 200 -15.66 8.37 -2.18
CA ASP A 200 -15.08 9.70 -2.22
C ASP A 200 -14.12 9.88 -1.04
N GLN A 201 -12.96 10.45 -1.35
CA GLN A 201 -11.90 10.67 -0.38
C GLN A 201 -11.77 12.14 -0.02
N THR A 202 -11.55 12.44 1.24
CA THR A 202 -11.27 13.80 1.71
C THR A 202 -9.89 14.24 1.21
N ASP A 203 -9.81 15.42 0.61
CA ASP A 203 -8.54 16.03 0.26
C ASP A 203 -7.95 16.75 1.48
N ARG A 204 -6.83 16.24 1.96
CA ARG A 204 -6.05 16.81 3.07
C ARG A 204 -4.66 17.30 2.63
N THR A 205 -4.43 17.44 1.33
CA THR A 205 -3.10 17.82 0.81
C THR A 205 -2.61 19.18 1.29
N ALA A 206 -3.53 20.11 1.59
CA ALA A 206 -3.19 21.39 2.19
C ALA A 206 -2.55 21.27 3.58
N GLU A 207 -2.83 20.18 4.32
CA GLU A 207 -2.28 19.93 5.66
C GLU A 207 -0.83 19.41 5.62
N LEU A 208 -0.34 18.92 4.45
CA LEU A 208 1.03 18.40 4.29
C LEU A 208 2.10 19.39 4.70
N ARG A 209 1.85 20.69 4.55
CA ARG A 209 2.75 21.75 5.03
C ARG A 209 2.94 21.77 6.56
N GLY A 210 2.02 21.15 7.28
CA GLY A 210 2.08 20.98 8.74
C GLY A 210 2.76 19.70 9.19
N LEU A 211 3.04 18.76 8.29
CA LEU A 211 3.69 17.49 8.62
C LEU A 211 5.13 17.74 9.09
N ARG A 212 5.46 17.22 10.28
CA ARG A 212 6.78 17.41 10.92
C ARG A 212 7.56 16.10 11.05
N VAL A 213 6.95 14.99 10.67
CA VAL A 213 7.59 13.67 10.66
C VAL A 213 8.65 13.66 9.55
N PRO A 214 9.91 13.27 9.85
CA PRO A 214 10.94 13.09 8.82
C PRO A 214 10.40 12.21 7.69
N THR A 215 10.42 12.73 6.45
CA THR A 215 9.76 12.08 5.33
C THR A 215 10.72 11.82 4.17
N LEU A 216 10.70 10.59 3.66
CA LEU A 216 11.36 10.17 2.43
C LEU A 216 10.31 9.83 1.37
N VAL A 217 10.42 10.41 0.20
CA VAL A 217 9.60 10.08 -0.98
C VAL A 217 10.45 9.28 -1.95
N LEU A 218 9.98 8.09 -2.28
CA LEU A 218 10.52 7.25 -3.35
C LEU A 218 9.55 7.28 -4.53
N ARG A 219 10.02 7.75 -5.67
CA ARG A 219 9.17 7.93 -6.85
C ARG A 219 9.79 7.29 -8.09
N GLY A 220 9.00 6.54 -8.85
CA GLY A 220 9.39 6.13 -10.20
C GLY A 220 9.45 7.34 -11.14
N ASP A 221 10.39 7.36 -12.07
CA ASP A 221 10.61 8.50 -12.97
C ASP A 221 9.43 8.79 -13.93
N GLY A 222 8.61 7.78 -14.24
CA GLY A 222 7.38 7.94 -15.03
C GLY A 222 6.11 8.25 -14.22
N ILE A 223 6.21 8.50 -12.92
CA ILE A 223 5.06 8.74 -12.04
C ILE A 223 4.85 10.24 -11.81
N ASP A 224 3.77 10.78 -12.35
CA ASP A 224 3.39 12.19 -12.25
C ASP A 224 2.25 12.46 -11.26
N GLY A 225 1.98 13.76 -11.00
CA GLY A 225 0.85 14.26 -10.22
C GLY A 225 0.98 14.01 -8.72
N GLN A 226 2.21 13.86 -8.23
CA GLN A 226 2.55 13.76 -6.81
C GLN A 226 3.54 14.89 -6.47
N HIS A 227 3.24 15.65 -5.43
CA HIS A 227 4.01 16.82 -5.06
C HIS A 227 4.48 16.81 -3.61
N PHE A 228 4.61 15.59 -3.03
CA PHE A 228 4.96 15.41 -1.62
C PHE A 228 6.27 16.12 -1.26
N ALA A 229 7.32 15.97 -2.08
CA ALA A 229 8.61 16.61 -1.83
C ALA A 229 8.54 18.15 -1.87
N ARG A 230 7.57 18.73 -2.59
CA ARG A 230 7.32 20.19 -2.59
C ARG A 230 6.51 20.64 -1.38
N ASP A 231 5.53 19.83 -0.96
CA ASP A 231 4.50 20.25 -0.01
C ASP A 231 4.79 19.83 1.43
N ILE A 232 5.69 18.85 1.65
CA ILE A 232 6.16 18.41 2.98
C ILE A 232 7.49 19.14 3.29
N PRO A 233 7.57 19.89 4.41
CA PRO A 233 8.83 20.51 4.83
C PRO A 233 9.93 19.48 5.09
N ASP A 234 11.17 19.81 4.74
CA ASP A 234 12.36 18.97 4.98
C ASP A 234 12.27 17.53 4.44
N CYS A 235 11.45 17.33 3.39
CA CYS A 235 11.27 16.06 2.73
C CYS A 235 12.49 15.73 1.83
N GLN A 236 12.96 14.49 1.92
CA GLN A 236 13.93 13.95 0.97
C GLN A 236 13.19 13.25 -0.18
N GLU A 237 13.64 13.40 -1.42
CA GLU A 237 13.11 12.67 -2.57
C GLU A 237 14.22 11.89 -3.28
N ILE A 238 13.92 10.61 -3.57
CA ILE A 238 14.74 9.77 -4.45
C ILE A 238 13.89 9.33 -5.62
N VAL A 239 14.33 9.67 -6.84
CA VAL A 239 13.71 9.20 -8.08
C VAL A 239 14.41 7.94 -8.55
N VAL A 240 13.66 6.84 -8.66
CA VAL A 240 14.20 5.54 -9.09
C VAL A 240 13.92 5.37 -10.59
N ALA A 241 14.98 5.42 -11.38
CA ALA A 241 14.89 5.39 -12.84
C ALA A 241 14.37 4.05 -13.37
N GLY A 242 13.48 4.09 -14.36
CA GLY A 242 12.93 2.90 -15.02
C GLY A 242 11.96 2.08 -14.16
N VAL A 243 11.53 2.60 -13.01
CA VAL A 243 10.57 1.97 -12.09
C VAL A 243 9.18 2.57 -12.33
N GLY A 244 8.17 1.69 -12.39
CA GLY A 244 6.77 2.06 -12.51
C GLY A 244 6.08 2.22 -11.16
N HIS A 245 4.80 1.82 -11.12
CA HIS A 245 3.95 2.01 -9.94
C HIS A 245 4.14 0.95 -8.84
N LEU A 246 4.60 -0.25 -9.21
CA LEU A 246 4.75 -1.40 -8.31
C LEU A 246 6.16 -1.43 -7.69
N MET A 247 6.58 -0.31 -7.16
CA MET A 247 7.94 -0.10 -6.65
C MET A 247 8.42 -1.17 -5.66
N PRO A 248 7.60 -1.73 -4.75
CA PRO A 248 8.05 -2.79 -3.85
C PRO A 248 8.56 -4.04 -4.57
N GLU A 249 7.93 -4.40 -5.70
CA GLU A 249 8.34 -5.56 -6.50
C GLU A 249 9.38 -5.20 -7.55
N GLU A 250 9.38 -3.95 -8.06
CA GLU A 250 10.25 -3.52 -9.14
C GLU A 250 11.66 -3.14 -8.68
N ALA A 251 11.81 -2.64 -7.46
CA ALA A 251 13.07 -2.12 -6.93
C ALA A 251 13.27 -2.44 -5.44
N PRO A 252 13.11 -3.72 -5.01
CA PRO A 252 13.14 -4.07 -3.59
C PRO A 252 14.49 -3.77 -2.92
N VAL A 253 15.59 -3.85 -3.66
CA VAL A 253 16.95 -3.56 -3.14
C VAL A 253 17.07 -2.07 -2.84
N GLU A 254 16.80 -1.23 -3.84
CA GLU A 254 16.89 0.23 -3.72
C GLU A 254 15.95 0.78 -2.65
N VAL A 255 14.76 0.19 -2.53
CA VAL A 255 13.80 0.56 -1.48
C VAL A 255 14.30 0.18 -0.09
N ALA A 256 14.79 -1.05 0.09
CA ALA A 256 15.31 -1.49 1.39
C ALA A 256 16.51 -0.66 1.82
N ASP A 257 17.47 -0.41 0.90
CA ASP A 257 18.66 0.40 1.16
C ASP A 257 18.27 1.86 1.52
N ALA A 258 17.27 2.42 0.82
CA ALA A 258 16.77 3.76 1.11
C ALA A 258 16.12 3.84 2.51
N ILE A 259 15.32 2.83 2.90
CA ILE A 259 14.72 2.75 4.25
C ILE A 259 15.80 2.65 5.32
N LEU A 260 16.79 1.76 5.14
CA LEU A 260 17.89 1.55 6.11
C LEU A 260 18.81 2.77 6.22
N GLY A 261 19.01 3.49 5.12
CA GLY A 261 19.83 4.70 5.06
C GLY A 261 19.15 5.96 5.54
N PHE A 262 17.81 5.97 5.64
CA PHE A 262 17.03 7.13 6.05
C PHE A 262 17.07 7.29 7.57
N ARG A 263 17.85 8.26 8.05
CA ARG A 263 18.09 8.54 9.48
C ARG A 263 17.63 9.93 9.86
#